data_f138e95b1f9647300b7aafd201ed8520
#
_entry.id   f138e95b1f9647300b7aafd201ed8520
#
_cell.length_a   1.000
_cell.length_b   1.000
_cell.length_c   1.000
_cell.angle_alpha   90.00
_cell.angle_beta   90.00
_cell.angle_gamma   90.00
#
_symmetry.space_group_name_H-M   'P 1'
#
loop_
_entity.id
_entity.type
_entity.pdbx_description
1 polymer ?
#
loop_
_entity_poly.entity_id
_entity_poly.type
_entity_poly.pdbx_seq_one_letter_code
_entity_poly.pdbx_strand_id
1 'polypeptide(L)'
;RDILIEIFVLIILYIIGTLFYHTFEGWNYIDSVYFITATITTIGYGDFVPKTDIGKIFTILLAFTGISLAFLLIASIASYRQKAVGTHLAQGLPILKDVGQGSSKKSQQTVKQGQSNEQ
;
A
#
# COMPACT_ATOMS: atom_id res chain seq x y z
N ARG A 1 2.40 -2.73 -12.97
CA ARG A 1 1.26 -3.18 -13.81
C ARG A 1 0.00 -3.33 -12.97
N ASP A 2 0.13 -3.82 -11.76
CA ASP A 2 -1.01 -4.05 -10.89
C ASP A 2 -1.64 -2.74 -10.38
N ILE A 3 -0.83 -1.71 -10.08
CA ILE A 3 -1.31 -0.39 -9.65
C ILE A 3 -2.20 0.27 -10.72
N LEU A 4 -1.87 0.14 -11.99
CA LEU A 4 -2.68 0.70 -13.08
C LEU A 4 -4.05 0.03 -13.16
N ILE A 5 -4.13 -1.26 -12.92
CA ILE A 5 -5.38 -2.01 -12.87
C ILE A 5 -6.23 -1.56 -11.67
N GLU A 6 -5.61 -1.40 -10.50
CA GLU A 6 -6.28 -0.94 -9.29
C GLU A 6 -6.87 0.47 -9.47
N ILE A 7 -6.10 1.39 -10.05
CA ILE A 7 -6.58 2.74 -10.38
C ILE A 7 -7.71 2.70 -11.39
N PHE A 8 -7.62 1.86 -12.40
CA PHE A 8 -8.65 1.72 -13.41
C PHE A 8 -9.97 1.20 -12.82
N VAL A 9 -9.89 0.18 -11.96
CA VAL A 9 -11.06 -0.36 -11.25
C VAL A 9 -11.67 0.69 -10.33
N LEU A 10 -10.85 1.49 -9.64
CA LEU A 10 -11.31 2.57 -8.79
C LEU A 10 -12.06 3.63 -9.59
N ILE A 11 -11.55 4.04 -10.75
CA ILE A 11 -12.21 5.00 -11.64
C ILE A 11 -13.57 4.47 -12.11
N ILE A 12 -13.64 3.20 -12.50
CA ILE A 12 -14.91 2.56 -12.88
C ILE A 12 -15.90 2.60 -11.71
N LEU A 13 -15.45 2.28 -10.51
CA LEU A 13 -16.31 2.32 -9.31
C LEU A 13 -16.85 3.73 -9.04
N TYR A 14 -16.02 4.77 -9.22
CA TYR A 14 -16.46 6.17 -9.11
C TYR A 14 -17.51 6.54 -10.17
N ILE A 15 -17.29 6.14 -11.41
CA ILE A 15 -18.25 6.42 -12.52
C ILE A 15 -19.59 5.73 -12.24
N ILE A 16 -19.57 4.44 -11.93
CA ILE A 16 -20.78 3.67 -11.65
C ILE A 16 -21.51 4.23 -10.42
N GLY A 17 -20.79 4.50 -9.34
CA GLY A 17 -21.37 5.06 -8.11
C GLY A 17 -21.96 6.44 -8.32
N THR A 18 -21.28 7.31 -9.06
CA THR A 18 -21.78 8.67 -9.36
C THR A 18 -23.07 8.63 -10.17
N LEU A 19 -23.13 7.82 -11.23
CA LEU A 19 -24.33 7.64 -12.04
C LEU A 19 -25.47 7.03 -11.23
N PHE A 20 -25.16 6.08 -10.36
CA PHE A 20 -26.14 5.44 -9.50
C PHE A 20 -26.79 6.45 -8.54
N TYR A 21 -26.01 7.20 -7.76
CA TYR A 21 -26.56 8.17 -6.81
C TYR A 21 -27.24 9.34 -7.49
N HIS A 22 -26.74 9.78 -8.63
CA HIS A 22 -27.41 10.79 -9.45
C HIS A 22 -28.80 10.33 -9.88
N THR A 23 -28.95 9.08 -10.30
CA THR A 23 -30.22 8.55 -10.83
C THR A 23 -31.19 8.17 -9.72
N PHE A 24 -30.76 7.50 -8.66
CA PHE A 24 -31.61 6.94 -7.62
C PHE A 24 -31.87 7.89 -6.45
N GLU A 25 -30.89 8.70 -6.07
CA GLU A 25 -31.01 9.66 -4.97
C GLU A 25 -31.27 11.08 -5.45
N GLY A 26 -31.12 11.34 -6.75
CA GLY A 26 -31.33 12.67 -7.34
C GLY A 26 -30.27 13.69 -6.97
N TRP A 27 -29.09 13.21 -6.56
CA TRP A 27 -27.98 14.09 -6.18
C TRP A 27 -27.25 14.66 -7.40
N ASN A 28 -26.61 15.81 -7.22
CA ASN A 28 -25.69 16.34 -8.23
C ASN A 28 -24.48 15.42 -8.41
N TYR A 29 -23.83 15.48 -9.55
CA TYR A 29 -22.63 14.68 -9.83
C TYR A 29 -21.51 14.93 -8.80
N ILE A 30 -21.31 16.19 -8.41
CA ILE A 30 -20.30 16.59 -7.42
C ILE A 30 -20.63 16.03 -6.03
N ASP A 31 -21.88 16.11 -5.60
CA ASP A 31 -22.35 15.59 -4.32
C ASP A 31 -22.21 14.05 -4.27
N SER A 32 -22.48 13.38 -5.38
CA SER A 32 -22.31 11.94 -5.52
C SER A 32 -20.83 11.53 -5.38
N VAL A 33 -19.93 12.20 -6.09
CA VAL A 33 -18.48 11.96 -6.00
C VAL A 33 -17.96 12.26 -4.59
N TYR A 34 -18.41 13.34 -3.99
CA TYR A 34 -18.06 13.71 -2.62
C TYR A 34 -18.46 12.64 -1.61
N PHE A 35 -19.70 12.16 -1.69
CA PHE A 35 -20.21 11.10 -0.83
C PHE A 35 -19.42 9.79 -1.00
N ILE A 36 -19.15 9.38 -2.24
CA ILE A 36 -18.35 8.19 -2.54
C ILE A 36 -16.96 8.33 -1.93
N THR A 37 -16.32 9.48 -2.11
CA THR A 37 -15.00 9.76 -1.54
C THR A 37 -15.00 9.67 -0.02
N ALA A 38 -15.94 10.34 0.65
CA ALA A 38 -16.08 10.31 2.10
C ALA A 38 -16.35 8.89 2.64
N THR A 39 -17.07 8.07 1.87
CA THR A 39 -17.38 6.68 2.23
C THR A 39 -16.17 5.76 2.05
N ILE A 40 -15.49 5.81 0.90
CA ILE A 40 -14.32 4.97 0.59
C ILE A 40 -13.14 5.31 1.50
N THR A 41 -12.95 6.59 1.81
CA THR A 41 -11.90 7.05 2.74
C THR A 41 -12.27 6.84 4.22
N THR A 42 -13.42 6.25 4.50
CA THR A 42 -13.94 5.99 5.85
C THR A 42 -14.14 7.23 6.72
N ILE A 43 -14.18 8.42 6.13
CA ILE A 43 -14.44 9.68 6.85
C ILE A 43 -15.90 9.76 7.26
N GLY A 44 -16.83 9.53 6.31
CA GLY A 44 -18.27 9.42 6.57
C GLY A 44 -18.85 10.63 7.29
N TYR A 45 -18.79 11.83 6.71
CA TYR A 45 -19.29 13.06 7.35
C TYR A 45 -20.78 13.01 7.73
N GLY A 46 -21.59 12.20 7.03
CA GLY A 46 -23.01 12.04 7.33
C GLY A 46 -23.90 13.19 6.87
N ASP A 47 -23.38 14.13 6.11
CA ASP A 47 -24.09 15.24 5.49
C ASP A 47 -24.94 14.78 4.29
N PHE A 48 -24.44 13.81 3.53
CA PHE A 48 -25.18 13.09 2.50
C PHE A 48 -25.43 11.66 2.96
N VAL A 49 -26.69 11.26 3.00
CA VAL A 49 -27.11 9.91 3.38
C VAL A 49 -28.17 9.42 2.40
N PRO A 50 -28.03 8.23 1.80
CA PRO A 50 -29.04 7.65 0.92
C PRO A 50 -30.38 7.50 1.64
N LYS A 51 -31.44 7.95 1.02
CA LYS A 51 -32.78 7.87 1.55
C LYS A 51 -33.53 6.63 1.06
N THR A 52 -33.20 6.17 -0.15
CA THR A 52 -33.81 4.97 -0.75
C THR A 52 -33.16 3.71 -0.19
N ASP A 53 -33.92 2.65 -0.05
CA ASP A 53 -33.39 1.36 0.44
C ASP A 53 -32.40 0.76 -0.56
N ILE A 54 -32.63 0.95 -1.86
CA ILE A 54 -31.69 0.55 -2.90
C ILE A 54 -30.37 1.31 -2.75
N GLY A 55 -30.43 2.63 -2.51
CA GLY A 55 -29.26 3.46 -2.24
C GLY A 55 -28.46 2.99 -1.02
N LYS A 56 -29.14 2.60 0.05
CA LYS A 56 -28.50 2.05 1.26
C LYS A 56 -27.79 0.72 0.99
N ILE A 57 -28.44 -0.20 0.28
CA ILE A 57 -27.87 -1.50 -0.10
C ILE A 57 -26.62 -1.28 -0.98
N PHE A 58 -26.75 -0.40 -1.98
CA PHE A 58 -25.62 -0.06 -2.85
C PHE A 58 -24.47 0.56 -2.08
N THR A 59 -24.76 1.43 -1.10
CA THR A 59 -23.73 2.02 -0.22
C THR A 59 -22.98 0.96 0.57
N ILE A 60 -23.65 -0.06 1.08
CA ILE A 60 -23.00 -1.16 1.80
C ILE A 60 -22.01 -1.89 0.88
N LEU A 61 -22.43 -2.24 -0.33
CA LEU A 61 -21.56 -2.89 -1.30
C LEU A 61 -20.39 -1.99 -1.72
N LEU A 62 -20.69 -0.71 -1.97
CA LEU A 62 -19.68 0.31 -2.31
C LEU A 62 -18.64 0.46 -1.20
N ALA A 63 -19.06 0.51 0.06
CA ALA A 63 -18.17 0.67 1.19
C ALA A 63 -17.20 -0.51 1.30
N PHE A 64 -17.69 -1.75 1.29
CA PHE A 64 -16.81 -2.93 1.35
C PHE A 64 -15.85 -3.01 0.17
N THR A 65 -16.35 -2.79 -1.05
CA THR A 65 -15.52 -2.84 -2.27
C THR A 65 -14.51 -1.69 -2.30
N GLY A 66 -14.97 -0.48 -2.00
CA GLY A 66 -14.14 0.73 -2.05
C GLY A 66 -13.04 0.73 -1.00
N ILE A 67 -13.34 0.33 0.24
CA ILE A 67 -12.34 0.20 1.31
C ILE A 67 -11.29 -0.85 0.93
N SER A 68 -11.71 -2.00 0.41
CA SER A 68 -10.80 -3.05 -0.03
C SER A 68 -9.84 -2.56 -1.11
N LEU A 69 -10.35 -1.83 -2.12
CA LEU A 69 -9.53 -1.23 -3.17
C LEU A 69 -8.57 -0.17 -2.63
N ALA A 70 -9.02 0.68 -1.70
CA ALA A 70 -8.17 1.69 -1.08
C ALA A 70 -7.00 1.05 -0.31
N PHE A 71 -7.26 -0.03 0.45
CA PHE A 71 -6.19 -0.78 1.12
C PHE A 71 -5.23 -1.45 0.14
N LEU A 72 -5.72 -2.02 -0.95
CA LEU A 72 -4.88 -2.60 -2.00
C LEU A 72 -3.96 -1.55 -2.62
N LEU A 73 -4.47 -0.36 -2.95
CA LEU A 73 -3.67 0.74 -3.47
C LEU A 73 -2.57 1.17 -2.49
N ILE A 74 -2.89 1.32 -1.22
CA ILE A 74 -1.91 1.66 -0.18
C ILE A 74 -0.85 0.56 -0.06
N ALA A 75 -1.25 -0.70 -0.05
CA ALA A 75 -0.34 -1.84 0.00
C ALA A 75 0.57 -1.91 -1.23
N SER A 76 0.03 -1.67 -2.42
CA SER A 76 0.79 -1.63 -3.68
C SER A 76 1.84 -0.52 -3.68
N ILE A 77 1.49 0.69 -3.23
CA ILE A 77 2.41 1.81 -3.09
C ILE A 77 3.49 1.52 -2.04
N ALA A 78 3.11 0.94 -0.90
CA ALA A 78 4.04 0.56 0.15
C ALA A 78 5.03 -0.51 -0.32
N SER A 79 4.58 -1.51 -1.07
CA SER A 79 5.43 -2.55 -1.67
C SER A 79 6.43 -1.96 -2.68
N TYR A 80 6.03 -0.95 -3.44
CA TYR A 80 6.92 -0.25 -4.37
C TYR A 80 8.06 0.46 -3.64
N ARG A 81 7.78 1.09 -2.50
CA ARG A 81 8.79 1.70 -1.62
C ARG A 81 9.74 0.68 -1.02
N GLN A 82 9.24 -0.47 -0.58
CA GLN A 82 10.06 -1.54 0.00
C GLN A 82 11.05 -2.11 -1.01
N LYS A 83 10.67 -2.27 -2.28
CA LYS A 83 11.60 -2.69 -3.34
C LYS A 83 12.73 -1.69 -3.55
N ALA A 84 12.45 -0.38 -3.53
CA ALA A 84 13.47 0.66 -3.66
C ALA A 84 14.44 0.68 -2.45
N VAL A 85 13.93 0.55 -1.22
CA VAL A 85 14.74 0.49 0.01
C VAL A 85 15.50 -0.83 0.10
N GLY A 86 14.90 -1.95 -0.27
CA GLY A 86 15.53 -3.27 -0.30
C GLY A 86 16.75 -3.34 -1.22
N THR A 87 16.73 -2.63 -2.35
CA THR A 87 17.87 -2.53 -3.26
C THR A 87 19.04 -1.81 -2.62
N HIS A 88 18.79 -0.74 -1.87
CA HIS A 88 19.84 -0.02 -1.14
C HIS A 88 20.42 -0.85 0.03
N LEU A 89 19.60 -1.58 0.76
CA LEU A 89 20.07 -2.49 1.82
C LEU A 89 20.83 -3.68 1.27
N ALA A 90 20.42 -4.26 0.14
CA ALA A 90 21.13 -5.34 -0.52
C ALA A 90 22.50 -4.91 -1.06
N GLN A 91 22.69 -3.65 -1.45
CA GLN A 91 24.00 -3.09 -1.84
C GLN A 91 24.93 -2.85 -0.64
N GLY A 92 24.41 -2.64 0.55
CA GLY A 92 25.19 -2.51 1.79
C GLY A 92 25.64 -3.83 2.38
N LEU A 93 24.93 -4.94 2.14
CA LEU A 93 25.25 -6.27 2.67
C LEU A 93 26.59 -6.85 2.24
N PRO A 94 27.08 -6.72 0.99
CA PRO A 94 28.42 -7.19 0.58
C PRO A 94 29.55 -6.51 1.38
N ILE A 95 29.41 -5.23 1.67
CA ILE A 95 30.41 -4.46 2.44
C ILE A 95 30.50 -4.98 3.89
N LEU A 96 29.39 -5.26 4.53
CA LEU A 96 29.33 -5.84 5.88
C LEU A 96 29.92 -7.25 5.92
N LYS A 97 29.72 -8.04 4.88
CA LYS A 97 30.29 -9.40 4.76
C LYS A 97 31.81 -9.39 4.62
N ASP A 98 32.36 -8.46 3.87
CA ASP A 98 33.83 -8.27 3.71
C ASP A 98 34.47 -7.82 5.01
N VAL A 99 33.87 -6.91 5.76
CA VAL A 99 34.39 -6.47 7.07
C VAL A 99 34.39 -7.62 8.09
N GLY A 100 33.36 -8.47 8.12
CA GLY A 100 33.29 -9.64 8.99
C GLY A 100 34.36 -10.71 8.67
N GLN A 101 34.62 -10.97 7.40
CA GLN A 101 35.64 -11.93 6.96
C GLN A 101 37.07 -11.42 7.19
N GLY A 102 37.31 -10.14 7.00
CA GLY A 102 38.61 -9.52 7.26
C GLY A 102 39.03 -9.62 8.74
N SER A 103 38.08 -9.40 9.65
CA SER A 103 38.30 -9.51 11.09
C SER A 103 38.62 -10.95 11.53
N SER A 104 37.90 -11.93 10.99
CA SER A 104 38.11 -13.36 11.31
C SER A 104 39.48 -13.86 10.82
N LYS A 105 39.94 -13.48 9.62
CA LYS A 105 41.24 -13.86 9.11
C LYS A 105 42.40 -13.28 9.92
N LYS A 106 42.26 -12.03 10.38
CA LYS A 106 43.27 -11.37 11.20
C LYS A 106 43.44 -12.03 12.57
N SER A 107 42.37 -12.46 13.20
CA SER A 107 42.40 -13.19 14.48
C SER A 107 43.07 -14.56 14.34
N GLN A 108 42.80 -15.29 13.26
CA GLN A 108 43.43 -16.59 13.03
C GLN A 108 44.95 -16.50 12.73
N GLN A 109 45.39 -15.45 12.06
CA GLN A 109 46.84 -15.23 11.81
C GLN A 109 47.59 -14.90 13.10
N THR A 110 47.02 -14.10 13.98
CA THR A 110 47.64 -13.74 15.27
C THR A 110 47.79 -14.96 16.18
N VAL A 111 46.79 -15.86 16.21
CA VAL A 111 46.88 -17.10 16.98
C VAL A 111 47.96 -18.05 16.45
N LYS A 112 48.12 -18.20 15.13
CA LYS A 112 49.17 -19.03 14.53
C LYS A 112 50.58 -18.51 14.76
N GLN A 113 50.78 -17.20 14.74
CA GLN A 113 52.07 -16.59 15.05
C GLN A 113 52.44 -16.73 16.54
N GLY A 114 51.49 -16.67 17.45
CA GLY A 114 51.72 -16.90 18.88
C GLY A 114 52.22 -18.32 19.18
N GLN A 115 51.66 -19.33 18.52
CA GLN A 115 52.08 -20.73 18.70
C GLN A 115 53.42 -21.08 18.09
N SER A 116 53.89 -20.34 17.09
CA SER A 116 55.20 -20.58 16.44
C SER A 116 56.38 -20.02 17.24
N ASN A 117 56.16 -19.13 18.19
CA ASN A 117 57.20 -18.51 19.02
C ASN A 117 57.42 -19.24 20.34
N GLU A 118 56.63 -20.26 20.67
CA GLU A 118 56.77 -21.07 21.90
C GLU A 118 57.45 -22.42 21.68
N GLN A 119 57.96 -22.70 20.49
CA GLN A 119 58.79 -23.87 20.17
C GLN A 119 60.25 -23.44 19.89
#